data_18ee475700a168e1d0611034a0e21b2f
#
_entry.id   18ee475700a168e1d0611034a0e21b2f
#
_cell.length_a   1.000
_cell.length_b   1.000
_cell.length_c   1.000
_cell.angle_alpha   90.00
_cell.angle_beta   90.00
_cell.angle_gamma   90.00
#
_symmetry.space_group_name_H-M   'P 1'
#
loop_
_entity.id
_entity.type
_entity.pdbx_description
1 polymer ?
#
loop_
_entity_poly.entity_id
_entity_poly.type
_entity_poly.pdbx_seq_one_letter_code
_entity_poly.pdbx_strand_id
1 'polypeptide(L)'
;MEEKKRAINWYPGHMTKARRMMEEDIKLVDLVIEIVDARIPLSSRNPDIDQLGANKARLILLNKADLADERQTAKWQQYFEKQGCFVVALNARNRNSMKAINGVVAEACKEKIERDRKRGILNRPVRAMVVGIPNVGKSTFINSFAGKACAKTGNKPGVTCLLYTSPSPRDAHE
;
A
#
# COMPACT_ATOMS: atom_id res chain seq x y z
N MET A 1 30.50 5.87 27.43
CA MET A 1 29.80 4.63 26.92
C MET A 1 28.58 5.07 26.13
N GLU A 2 28.70 5.08 24.85
CA GLU A 2 27.53 5.30 23.99
C GLU A 2 26.65 4.04 24.06
N GLU A 3 25.48 4.18 24.65
CA GLU A 3 24.42 3.20 24.49
C GLU A 3 24.10 3.08 23.02
N LYS A 4 24.60 2.04 22.37
CA LYS A 4 24.10 1.63 21.06
C LYS A 4 22.61 1.39 21.24
N LYS A 5 21.79 2.36 20.82
CA LYS A 5 20.35 2.15 20.62
C LYS A 5 20.19 0.87 19.82
N ARG A 6 19.69 -0.19 20.45
CA ARG A 6 19.39 -1.43 19.75
C ARG A 6 18.31 -1.09 18.72
N ALA A 7 18.74 -0.91 17.48
CA ALA A 7 17.81 -0.77 16.38
C ALA A 7 16.91 -2.01 16.34
N ILE A 8 15.59 -1.79 16.27
CA ILE A 8 14.65 -2.89 16.10
C ILE A 8 15.00 -3.57 14.79
N ASN A 9 15.35 -4.85 14.86
CA ASN A 9 15.60 -5.61 13.64
C ASN A 9 14.28 -6.07 13.05
N TRP A 10 13.81 -5.34 12.03
CA TRP A 10 12.60 -5.66 11.28
C TRP A 10 12.74 -6.92 10.42
N TYR A 11 13.97 -7.37 10.19
CA TYR A 11 14.30 -8.48 9.31
C TYR A 11 15.26 -9.46 10.02
N PRO A 12 14.80 -10.22 11.04
CA PRO A 12 15.66 -11.22 11.67
C PRO A 12 15.92 -12.38 10.69
N GLY A 13 17.18 -12.77 10.54
CA GLY A 13 17.62 -13.95 9.81
C GLY A 13 16.96 -14.17 8.44
N HIS A 14 15.94 -15.02 8.42
CA HIS A 14 15.19 -15.37 7.20
C HIS A 14 14.46 -14.19 6.54
N MET A 15 14.26 -13.08 7.23
CA MET A 15 13.58 -11.91 6.68
C MET A 15 14.51 -11.00 5.87
N THR A 16 15.82 -11.19 5.90
CA THR A 16 16.75 -10.50 5.00
C THR A 16 16.44 -10.82 3.54
N LYS A 17 16.07 -12.06 3.27
CA LYS A 17 15.62 -12.50 1.95
C LYS A 17 14.33 -11.80 1.54
N ALA A 18 13.37 -11.66 2.46
CA ALA A 18 12.12 -10.94 2.22
C ALA A 18 12.37 -9.48 1.86
N ARG A 19 13.30 -8.81 2.53
CA ARG A 19 13.68 -7.43 2.21
C ARG A 19 14.27 -7.32 0.79
N ARG A 20 15.15 -8.22 0.40
CA ARG A 20 15.71 -8.24 -0.96
C ARG A 20 14.65 -8.46 -2.02
N MET A 21 13.71 -9.36 -1.77
CA MET A 21 12.56 -9.57 -2.67
C MET A 21 11.72 -8.29 -2.79
N MET A 22 11.50 -7.58 -1.69
CA MET A 22 10.78 -6.31 -1.69
C MET A 22 11.53 -5.25 -2.50
N GLU A 23 12.84 -5.16 -2.37
CA GLU A 23 13.68 -4.25 -3.16
C GLU A 23 13.61 -4.53 -4.66
N GLU A 24 13.54 -5.79 -5.04
CA GLU A 24 13.38 -6.20 -6.43
C GLU A 24 11.96 -5.94 -6.95
N ASP A 25 10.95 -6.31 -6.18
CA ASP A 25 9.55 -6.16 -6.57
C ASP A 25 9.14 -4.70 -6.71
N ILE A 26 9.66 -3.82 -5.86
CA ILE A 26 9.31 -2.38 -5.90
C ILE A 26 9.74 -1.72 -7.20
N LYS A 27 10.75 -2.22 -7.87
CA LYS A 27 11.19 -1.72 -9.19
C LYS A 27 10.16 -1.99 -10.28
N LEU A 28 9.33 -3.00 -10.08
CA LEU A 28 8.35 -3.47 -11.07
C LEU A 28 6.97 -2.80 -10.92
N VAL A 29 6.74 -2.07 -9.84
CA VAL A 29 5.43 -1.50 -9.53
C VAL A 29 5.36 -0.01 -9.78
N ASP A 30 4.15 0.47 -9.89
CA ASP A 30 3.81 1.88 -10.09
C ASP A 30 3.36 2.55 -8.79
N LEU A 31 2.82 1.76 -7.88
CA LEU A 31 2.20 2.19 -6.64
C LEU A 31 2.60 1.25 -5.50
N VAL A 32 2.90 1.84 -4.36
CA VAL A 32 3.07 1.11 -3.09
C VAL A 32 1.86 1.40 -2.21
N ILE A 33 1.12 0.36 -1.86
CA ILE A 33 0.01 0.42 -0.92
C ILE A 33 0.50 -0.11 0.43
N GLU A 34 0.57 0.77 1.40
CA GLU A 34 0.98 0.43 2.75
C GLU A 34 -0.23 0.36 3.67
N ILE A 35 -0.45 -0.79 4.31
CA ILE A 35 -1.54 -0.98 5.25
C ILE A 35 -1.00 -0.84 6.66
N VAL A 36 -1.59 0.07 7.42
CA VAL A 36 -1.25 0.31 8.81
C VAL A 36 -2.50 0.21 9.68
N ASP A 37 -2.32 -0.05 10.96
CA ASP A 37 -3.40 -0.04 11.93
C ASP A 37 -3.72 1.42 12.31
N ALA A 38 -4.95 1.85 12.08
CA ALA A 38 -5.37 3.22 12.35
C ALA A 38 -5.27 3.63 13.84
N ARG A 39 -5.25 2.65 14.74
CA ARG A 39 -5.08 2.88 16.19
C ARG A 39 -3.65 3.23 16.58
N ILE A 40 -2.67 2.69 15.84
CA ILE A 40 -1.24 2.84 16.09
C ILE A 40 -0.46 3.01 14.78
N PRO A 41 -0.71 4.07 14.00
CA PRO A 41 -0.19 4.15 12.63
C PRO A 41 1.33 4.08 12.52
N LEU A 42 2.07 4.80 13.36
CA LEU A 42 3.54 4.79 13.30
C LEU A 42 4.12 3.47 13.78
N SER A 43 3.59 2.89 14.85
CA SER A 43 4.08 1.64 15.42
C SER A 43 3.78 0.43 14.52
N SER A 44 2.77 0.53 13.66
CA SER A 44 2.37 -0.54 12.74
C SER A 44 2.99 -0.40 11.34
N ARG A 45 3.97 0.50 11.17
CA ARG A 45 4.69 0.71 9.90
C ARG A 45 6.06 0.04 9.88
N ASN A 46 6.47 -0.37 8.69
CA ASN A 46 7.86 -0.68 8.41
C ASN A 46 8.57 0.61 7.92
N PRO A 47 9.54 1.16 8.68
CA PRO A 47 10.18 2.43 8.31
C PRO A 47 10.98 2.36 7.00
N ASP A 48 11.40 1.18 6.56
CA ASP A 48 12.17 1.01 5.32
C ASP A 48 11.37 1.36 4.08
N ILE A 49 10.04 1.34 4.15
CA ILE A 49 9.17 1.65 3.02
C ILE A 49 9.33 3.10 2.55
N ASP A 50 9.60 4.04 3.44
CA ASP A 50 9.83 5.43 3.07
C ASP A 50 11.04 5.59 2.15
N GLN A 51 12.09 4.82 2.39
CA GLN A 51 13.28 4.82 1.55
C GLN A 51 13.10 4.00 0.27
N LEU A 52 12.57 2.79 0.38
CA LEU A 52 12.40 1.88 -0.75
C LEU A 52 11.38 2.42 -1.78
N GLY A 53 10.32 3.06 -1.30
CA GLY A 53 9.23 3.59 -2.12
C GLY A 53 9.35 5.05 -2.50
N ALA A 54 10.50 5.70 -2.29
CA ALA A 54 10.67 7.15 -2.43
C ALA A 54 10.30 7.69 -3.83
N ASN A 55 10.52 6.90 -4.89
CA ASN A 55 10.27 7.28 -6.28
C ASN A 55 8.94 6.72 -6.84
N LYS A 56 8.11 6.15 -5.99
CA LYS A 56 6.83 5.55 -6.39
C LYS A 56 5.67 6.34 -5.82
N ALA A 57 4.52 6.26 -6.49
CA ALA A 57 3.27 6.70 -5.89
C ALA A 57 2.98 5.86 -4.64
N ARG A 58 2.50 6.51 -3.58
CA ARG A 58 2.30 5.85 -2.28
C ARG A 58 0.90 6.12 -1.76
N LEU A 59 0.24 5.05 -1.37
CA LEU A 59 -1.07 5.07 -0.73
C LEU A 59 -0.96 4.41 0.63
N ILE A 60 -1.32 5.14 1.68
CA ILE A 60 -1.41 4.60 3.04
C ILE A 60 -2.88 4.33 3.35
N LEU A 61 -3.17 3.09 3.73
CA LEU A 61 -4.48 2.67 4.18
C LEU A 61 -4.48 2.59 5.70
N LEU A 62 -5.21 3.49 6.34
CA LEU A 62 -5.47 3.46 7.77
C LEU A 62 -6.59 2.45 8.05
N ASN A 63 -6.22 1.19 8.20
CA ASN A 63 -7.17 0.11 8.40
C ASN A 63 -7.68 0.04 9.83
N LYS A 64 -8.81 -0.62 10.03
CA LYS A 64 -9.50 -0.70 11.32
C LYS A 64 -9.89 0.69 11.87
N ALA A 65 -10.23 1.60 10.97
CA ALA A 65 -10.60 2.97 11.34
C ALA A 65 -11.85 3.03 12.22
N ASP A 66 -12.73 2.04 12.12
CA ASP A 66 -13.88 1.85 12.99
C ASP A 66 -13.51 1.62 14.47
N LEU A 67 -12.30 1.13 14.74
CA LEU A 67 -11.76 0.89 16.07
C LEU A 67 -10.89 2.04 16.60
N ALA A 68 -10.67 3.06 15.80
CA ALA A 68 -9.82 4.21 16.14
C ALA A 68 -10.67 5.46 16.42
N ASP A 69 -10.07 6.42 17.12
CA ASP A 69 -10.67 7.73 17.32
C ASP A 69 -10.66 8.53 15.99
N GLU A 70 -11.83 9.03 15.57
CA GLU A 70 -11.98 9.76 14.30
C GLU A 70 -11.11 11.01 14.23
N ARG A 71 -10.97 11.75 15.32
CA ARG A 71 -10.17 12.98 15.36
C ARG A 71 -8.69 12.68 15.21
N GLN A 72 -8.22 11.61 15.86
CA GLN A 72 -6.85 11.16 15.74
C GLN A 72 -6.57 10.61 14.34
N THR A 73 -7.49 9.85 13.77
CA THR A 73 -7.40 9.35 12.41
C THR A 73 -7.27 10.48 11.40
N ALA A 74 -8.07 11.55 11.55
CA ALA A 74 -7.99 12.74 10.69
C ALA A 74 -6.62 13.44 10.79
N LYS A 75 -6.04 13.52 11.98
CA LYS A 75 -4.70 14.07 12.18
C LYS A 75 -3.61 13.22 11.53
N TRP A 76 -3.70 11.91 11.64
CA TRP A 76 -2.78 10.99 10.98
C TRP A 76 -2.89 11.06 9.46
N GLN A 77 -4.09 11.20 8.94
CA GLN A 77 -4.33 11.40 7.52
C GLN A 77 -3.60 12.65 7.02
N GLN A 78 -3.77 13.78 7.69
CA GLN A 78 -3.06 15.02 7.35
C GLN A 78 -1.54 14.88 7.45
N TYR A 79 -1.06 14.18 8.47
CA TYR A 79 0.36 13.94 8.68
C TYR A 79 1.01 13.22 7.48
N PHE A 80 0.39 12.13 7.02
CA PHE A 80 0.91 11.38 5.88
C PHE A 80 0.72 12.10 4.54
N GLU A 81 -0.36 12.86 4.37
CA GLU A 81 -0.58 13.69 3.19
C GLU A 81 0.50 14.75 3.03
N LYS A 82 0.95 15.35 4.11
CA LYS A 82 2.08 16.29 4.11
C LYS A 82 3.40 15.67 3.67
N GLN A 83 3.54 14.38 3.82
CA GLN A 83 4.71 13.62 3.36
C GLN A 83 4.61 13.20 1.88
N GLY A 84 3.56 13.60 1.20
CA GLY A 84 3.36 13.28 -0.22
C GLY A 84 2.65 11.94 -0.47
N CYS A 85 2.03 11.35 0.55
CA CYS A 85 1.26 10.13 0.41
C CYS A 85 -0.22 10.42 0.20
N PHE A 86 -0.88 9.58 -0.60
CA PHE A 86 -2.33 9.49 -0.58
C PHE A 86 -2.76 8.67 0.64
N VAL A 87 -3.86 9.02 1.27
CA VAL A 87 -4.30 8.37 2.51
C VAL A 87 -5.80 8.07 2.44
N VAL A 88 -6.18 6.86 2.80
CA VAL A 88 -7.58 6.45 2.95
C VAL A 88 -7.75 5.77 4.30
N ALA A 89 -8.70 6.23 5.09
CA ALA A 89 -9.14 5.55 6.30
C ALA A 89 -10.23 4.55 5.93
N LEU A 90 -10.05 3.28 6.30
CA LEU A 90 -10.99 2.24 5.90
C LEU A 90 -11.16 1.13 6.92
N ASN A 91 -12.28 0.42 6.76
CA ASN A 91 -12.50 -0.89 7.33
C ASN A 91 -12.49 -1.91 6.19
N ALA A 92 -11.46 -2.76 6.13
CA ALA A 92 -11.28 -3.72 5.05
C ALA A 92 -12.40 -4.78 4.97
N ARG A 93 -13.23 -4.91 6.00
CA ARG A 93 -14.42 -5.77 6.00
C ARG A 93 -15.63 -5.12 5.33
N ASN A 94 -15.59 -3.81 5.11
CA ASN A 94 -16.66 -3.06 4.50
C ASN A 94 -16.39 -2.82 3.00
N ARG A 95 -17.16 -3.49 2.15
CA ARG A 95 -17.02 -3.38 0.69
C ARG A 95 -17.20 -1.96 0.15
N ASN A 96 -18.03 -1.13 0.80
CA ASN A 96 -18.23 0.25 0.36
C ASN A 96 -16.99 1.11 0.57
N SER A 97 -16.23 0.86 1.63
CA SER A 97 -14.92 1.49 1.85
C SER A 97 -13.92 1.10 0.76
N MET A 98 -14.03 -0.12 0.25
CA MET A 98 -13.11 -0.63 -0.77
C MET A 98 -13.33 0.03 -2.15
N LYS A 99 -14.55 0.42 -2.47
CA LYS A 99 -14.85 1.10 -3.76
C LYS A 99 -14.13 2.44 -3.89
N ALA A 100 -13.99 3.17 -2.80
CA ALA A 100 -13.29 4.45 -2.78
C ALA A 100 -11.80 4.32 -3.16
N ILE A 101 -11.21 3.17 -2.91
CA ILE A 101 -9.77 2.95 -3.15
C ILE A 101 -9.45 2.99 -4.64
N ASN A 102 -10.30 2.46 -5.50
CA ASN A 102 -10.07 2.48 -6.94
C ASN A 102 -9.92 3.91 -7.49
N GLY A 103 -10.74 4.84 -7.02
CA GLY A 103 -10.63 6.25 -7.37
C GLY A 103 -9.32 6.88 -6.90
N VAL A 104 -8.90 6.55 -5.69
CA VAL A 104 -7.63 7.06 -5.13
C VAL A 104 -6.43 6.45 -5.84
N VAL A 105 -6.47 5.17 -6.20
CA VAL A 105 -5.41 4.52 -7.00
C VAL A 105 -5.28 5.19 -8.37
N ALA A 106 -6.40 5.48 -9.04
CA ALA A 106 -6.40 6.18 -10.32
C ALA A 106 -5.79 7.58 -10.18
N GLU A 107 -6.12 8.32 -9.14
CA GLU A 107 -5.57 9.65 -8.87
C GLU A 107 -4.06 9.58 -8.58
N ALA A 108 -3.63 8.63 -7.75
CA ALA A 108 -2.22 8.44 -7.41
C ALA A 108 -1.35 8.07 -8.63
N CYS A 109 -1.91 7.36 -9.59
CA CYS A 109 -1.22 6.90 -10.79
C CYS A 109 -1.52 7.72 -12.05
N LYS A 110 -2.20 8.86 -11.90
CA LYS A 110 -2.65 9.70 -13.02
C LYS A 110 -1.53 10.09 -13.98
N GLU A 111 -0.40 10.54 -13.48
CA GLU A 111 0.73 10.96 -14.31
C GLU A 111 1.29 9.81 -15.15
N LYS A 112 1.35 8.62 -14.57
CA LYS A 112 1.80 7.43 -15.28
C LYS A 112 0.82 7.04 -16.38
N ILE A 113 -0.47 7.02 -16.06
CA ILE A 113 -1.53 6.68 -17.04
C ILE A 113 -1.48 7.65 -18.22
N GLU A 114 -1.30 8.94 -17.98
CA GLU A 114 -1.17 9.95 -19.02
C GLU A 114 0.08 9.75 -19.88
N ARG A 115 1.22 9.42 -19.28
CA ARG A 115 2.45 9.10 -20.02
C ARG A 115 2.27 7.88 -20.92
N ASP A 116 1.64 6.85 -20.42
CA ASP A 116 1.38 5.64 -21.19
C ASP A 116 0.42 5.93 -22.38
N ARG A 117 -0.61 6.74 -22.15
CA ARG A 117 -1.52 7.20 -23.24
C ARG A 117 -0.78 7.98 -24.32
N LYS A 118 0.11 8.89 -23.95
CA LYS A 118 0.93 9.66 -24.91
C LYS A 118 1.86 8.77 -25.75
N ARG A 119 2.26 7.62 -25.21
CA ARG A 119 3.07 6.62 -25.91
C ARG A 119 2.24 5.63 -26.72
N GLY A 120 0.91 5.80 -26.76
CA GLY A 120 0.01 4.88 -27.43
C GLY A 120 -0.27 3.58 -26.69
N ILE A 121 0.15 3.50 -25.41
CA ILE A 121 -0.12 2.34 -24.56
C ILE A 121 -1.47 2.58 -23.88
N LEU A 122 -2.50 1.90 -24.39
CA LEU A 122 -3.84 1.94 -23.85
C LEU A 122 -4.06 0.73 -22.93
N ASN A 123 -4.78 0.96 -21.82
CA ASN A 123 -5.24 -0.11 -20.92
C ASN A 123 -4.14 -0.93 -20.25
N ARG A 124 -2.97 -0.35 -20.02
CA ARG A 124 -1.95 -0.99 -19.18
C ARG A 124 -2.41 -1.00 -17.72
N PRO A 125 -2.52 -2.18 -17.08
CA PRO A 125 -2.94 -2.25 -15.69
C PRO A 125 -1.92 -1.57 -14.78
N VAL A 126 -2.40 -0.91 -13.73
CA VAL A 126 -1.57 -0.39 -12.66
C VAL A 126 -1.06 -1.55 -11.83
N ARG A 127 0.23 -1.60 -11.62
CA ARG A 127 0.89 -2.59 -10.77
C ARG A 127 1.11 -1.99 -9.40
N ALA A 128 0.53 -2.61 -8.38
CA ALA A 128 0.67 -2.17 -7.01
C ALA A 128 1.32 -3.26 -6.15
N MET A 129 2.16 -2.83 -5.24
CA MET A 129 2.72 -3.68 -4.20
C MET A 129 2.06 -3.35 -2.89
N VAL A 130 1.49 -4.36 -2.21
CA VAL A 130 0.87 -4.20 -0.90
C VAL A 130 1.87 -4.62 0.17
N VAL A 131 2.15 -3.72 1.09
CA VAL A 131 3.05 -3.96 2.21
C VAL A 131 2.33 -3.72 3.53
N GLY A 132 2.76 -4.42 4.55
CA GLY A 132 2.23 -4.27 5.90
C GLY A 132 2.85 -5.30 6.82
N ILE A 133 2.97 -4.95 8.10
CA ILE A 133 3.38 -5.90 9.11
C ILE A 133 2.26 -6.93 9.37
N PRO A 134 2.55 -8.06 10.05
CA PRO A 134 1.52 -9.02 10.41
C PRO A 134 0.36 -8.40 11.21
N ASN A 135 -0.86 -8.89 11.02
CA ASN A 135 -2.06 -8.52 11.76
C ASN A 135 -2.64 -7.12 11.53
N VAL A 136 -2.17 -6.37 10.54
CA VAL A 136 -2.80 -5.09 10.15
C VAL A 136 -4.01 -5.24 9.24
N GLY A 137 -4.32 -6.46 8.80
CA GLY A 137 -5.44 -6.77 7.90
C GLY A 137 -5.05 -6.86 6.42
N LYS A 138 -3.77 -7.08 6.12
CA LYS A 138 -3.27 -7.17 4.74
C LYS A 138 -3.97 -8.25 3.92
N SER A 139 -4.08 -9.47 4.44
CA SER A 139 -4.74 -10.58 3.74
C SER A 139 -6.22 -10.30 3.50
N THR A 140 -6.92 -9.74 4.48
CA THR A 140 -8.32 -9.34 4.35
C THR A 140 -8.49 -8.27 3.27
N PHE A 141 -7.61 -7.29 3.25
CA PHE A 141 -7.60 -6.25 2.22
C PHE A 141 -7.39 -6.84 0.83
N ILE A 142 -6.38 -7.66 0.64
CA ILE A 142 -6.05 -8.29 -0.64
C ILE A 142 -7.23 -9.11 -1.15
N ASN A 143 -7.82 -9.94 -0.32
CA ASN A 143 -8.96 -10.77 -0.70
C ASN A 143 -10.20 -9.94 -1.04
N SER A 144 -10.42 -8.82 -0.35
CA SER A 144 -11.55 -7.95 -0.60
C SER A 144 -11.35 -7.07 -1.84
N PHE A 145 -10.14 -6.61 -2.09
CA PHE A 145 -9.83 -5.69 -3.18
C PHE A 145 -9.64 -6.41 -4.51
N ALA A 146 -8.86 -7.48 -4.53
CA ALA A 146 -8.51 -8.20 -5.75
C ALA A 146 -9.57 -9.22 -6.19
N GLY A 147 -10.50 -9.57 -5.32
CA GLY A 147 -11.44 -10.67 -5.60
C GLY A 147 -10.70 -11.96 -5.90
N LYS A 148 -11.08 -12.63 -7.01
CA LYS A 148 -10.44 -13.89 -7.43
C LYS A 148 -9.12 -13.71 -8.20
N ALA A 149 -8.73 -12.49 -8.50
CA ALA A 149 -7.59 -12.17 -9.37
C ALA A 149 -6.29 -11.91 -8.61
N CYS A 150 -6.15 -12.45 -7.41
CA CYS A 150 -4.99 -12.20 -6.58
C CYS A 150 -3.75 -12.94 -7.07
N ALA A 151 -2.74 -12.18 -7.48
CA ALA A 151 -1.43 -12.75 -7.75
C ALA A 151 -0.71 -12.99 -6.42
N LYS A 152 -0.18 -14.20 -6.25
CA LYS A 152 0.78 -14.64 -5.21
C LYS A 152 0.65 -13.95 -3.85
N THR A 153 -0.21 -14.48 -3.00
CA THR A 153 -0.25 -14.15 -1.58
C THR A 153 0.76 -15.00 -0.81
N GLY A 154 1.71 -14.37 -0.16
CA GLY A 154 2.55 -15.05 0.83
C GLY A 154 2.10 -14.68 2.24
N ASN A 155 1.86 -15.68 3.08
CA ASN A 155 1.47 -15.49 4.48
C ASN A 155 2.67 -15.30 5.42
N LYS A 156 3.85 -15.00 4.91
CA LYS A 156 5.04 -14.82 5.73
C LYS A 156 5.16 -13.36 6.19
N PRO A 157 5.66 -13.09 7.41
CA PRO A 157 5.93 -11.74 7.89
C PRO A 157 6.78 -10.94 6.90
N GLY A 158 6.40 -9.72 6.60
CA GLY A 158 7.11 -8.86 5.65
C GLY A 158 6.89 -9.20 4.17
N VAL A 159 6.04 -10.17 3.86
CA VAL A 159 5.77 -10.53 2.46
C VAL A 159 4.84 -9.52 1.80
N THR A 160 5.24 -9.12 0.60
CA THR A 160 4.50 -8.24 -0.28
C THR A 160 3.63 -9.03 -1.24
N CYS A 161 2.49 -8.49 -1.60
CA CYS A 161 1.64 -9.00 -2.66
C CYS A 161 1.67 -8.03 -3.83
N LEU A 162 1.87 -8.56 -5.03
CA LEU A 162 1.72 -7.79 -6.27
C LEU A 162 0.28 -7.87 -6.72
N LEU A 163 -0.36 -6.71 -6.84
CA LEU A 163 -1.70 -6.58 -7.36
C LEU A 163 -1.66 -5.93 -8.73
N TYR A 164 -2.49 -6.42 -9.62
CA TYR A 164 -2.75 -5.80 -10.91
C TYR A 164 -4.19 -5.26 -10.89
N THR A 165 -4.34 -3.95 -11.00
CA THR A 165 -5.64 -3.32 -11.13
C THR A 165 -5.91 -3.05 -12.60
N SER A 166 -6.96 -3.62 -13.15
CA SER A 166 -7.43 -3.24 -14.48
C SER A 166 -8.03 -1.84 -14.41
N PRO A 167 -7.88 -1.03 -15.47
CA PRO A 167 -8.68 0.19 -15.60
C PRO A 167 -10.17 -0.18 -15.49
N SER A 168 -10.94 0.70 -14.85
CA SER A 168 -12.37 0.46 -14.68
C SER A 168 -13.03 0.25 -16.07
N PRO A 169 -13.99 -0.68 -16.20
CA PRO A 169 -14.74 -0.84 -17.44
C PRO A 169 -15.44 0.45 -17.93
N ARG A 170 -15.65 1.42 -17.04
CA ARG A 170 -16.17 2.74 -17.40
C ARG A 170 -15.20 3.56 -18.23
N ASP A 171 -13.89 3.32 -18.08
CA ASP A 171 -12.86 4.03 -18.84
C ASP A 171 -12.63 3.40 -20.21
N ALA A 172 -13.17 2.22 -20.44
CA ALA A 172 -13.05 1.50 -21.72
C ALA A 172 -14.14 1.87 -22.75
N HIS A 173 -15.13 2.68 -22.35
CA HIS A 173 -16.27 3.08 -23.19
C HIS A 173 -16.31 4.56 -23.59
N GLU A 174 -15.27 5.30 -23.24
CA GLU A 174 -15.11 6.67 -23.73
C GLU A 174 -14.06 6.77 -24.83
#